data_374a6e3d7f5d07b4647fa3d7b6f97f1c
#
_entry.id   374a6e3d7f5d07b4647fa3d7b6f97f1c
#
_cell.length_a   1.000
_cell.length_b   1.000
_cell.length_c   1.000
_cell.angle_alpha   90.00
_cell.angle_beta   90.00
_cell.angle_gamma   90.00
#
_symmetry.space_group_name_H-M   'P 1'
#
loop_
_entity.id
_entity.type
_entity.pdbx_description
1 polymer ?
#
loop_
_entity_poly.entity_id
_entity_poly.type
_entity_poly.pdbx_seq_one_letter_code
_entity_poly.pdbx_strand_id
1 'polypeptide(L)'
;MTKKSSTWAEIRRGLNGKILAIYGGIILLDHVFWNTIIIYPLKILTVFFHELSHALAAIVTGGKVLEIVLVPEQGGHCLIAGGNGFLVSSAGYLGSLIWGGIILVSAANSKRDKQIMIALGAILIAVSFIWIRPFISFGFIFCIILGGAMMASGNYLPTKVNDWVLRTVGLTSCLYATLDVKDDTIDRNLQESDAGRLAEITGMPSLFWGYFWMALAIMGTVCFILLASMAQGKLQGKTRANLPSESK
;
A
#
# COMPACT_ATOMS: atom_id res chain seq x y z
N MET A 1 39.40 13.36 13.95
CA MET A 1 38.21 14.04 13.41
C MET A 1 37.76 13.30 12.18
N THR A 2 36.87 12.32 12.32
CA THR A 2 36.30 11.54 11.21
C THR A 2 35.25 12.40 10.51
N LYS A 3 35.53 12.71 9.27
CA LYS A 3 34.66 13.46 8.36
C LYS A 3 33.33 12.74 8.24
N LYS A 4 32.29 13.22 8.90
CA LYS A 4 30.88 12.87 8.65
C LYS A 4 30.56 13.33 7.23
N SER A 5 30.98 12.56 6.22
CA SER A 5 30.54 12.79 4.84
C SER A 5 29.04 12.68 4.84
N SER A 6 28.39 13.74 4.45
CA SER A 6 27.00 13.96 4.66
C SER A 6 26.18 12.77 4.12
N THR A 7 25.39 12.16 4.98
CA THR A 7 24.35 11.16 4.66
C THR A 7 23.56 11.57 3.40
N TRP A 8 23.38 12.87 3.19
CA TRP A 8 22.76 13.47 2.00
C TRP A 8 23.51 13.22 0.68
N ALA A 9 24.85 13.23 0.71
CA ALA A 9 25.65 12.95 -0.51
C ALA A 9 25.58 11.47 -0.89
N GLU A 10 25.48 10.58 0.07
CA GLU A 10 25.31 9.14 -0.16
C GLU A 10 23.89 8.83 -0.65
N ILE A 11 22.86 9.47 -0.07
CA ILE A 11 21.48 9.38 -0.55
C ILE A 11 21.40 9.84 -2.02
N ARG A 12 21.93 11.02 -2.34
CA ARG A 12 21.94 11.54 -3.72
C ARG A 12 22.62 10.62 -4.72
N ARG A 13 23.74 9.98 -4.35
CA ARG A 13 24.44 9.03 -5.24
C ARG A 13 23.67 7.73 -5.44
N GLY A 14 22.84 7.34 -4.48
CA GLY A 14 22.01 6.13 -4.56
C GLY A 14 20.72 6.31 -5.37
N LEU A 15 20.24 7.54 -5.56
CA LEU A 15 18.98 7.81 -6.23
C LEU A 15 19.07 7.59 -7.74
N ASN A 16 18.08 6.88 -8.29
CA ASN A 16 17.94 6.68 -9.72
C ASN A 16 16.87 7.64 -10.27
N GLY A 17 17.32 8.74 -10.91
CA GLY A 17 16.45 9.77 -11.45
C GLY A 17 15.45 9.27 -12.49
N LYS A 18 15.81 8.25 -13.30
CA LYS A 18 14.89 7.64 -14.27
C LYS A 18 13.75 6.91 -13.55
N ILE A 19 14.06 6.20 -12.48
CA ILE A 19 13.05 5.49 -11.69
C ILE A 19 12.13 6.48 -10.98
N LEU A 20 12.67 7.56 -10.43
CA LEU A 20 11.86 8.62 -9.82
C LEU A 20 10.90 9.25 -10.83
N ALA A 21 11.37 9.52 -12.05
CA ALA A 21 10.52 10.05 -13.12
C ALA A 21 9.40 9.06 -13.50
N ILE A 22 9.70 7.75 -13.55
CA ILE A 22 8.70 6.72 -13.82
C ILE A 22 7.67 6.64 -12.68
N TYR A 23 8.11 6.65 -11.42
CA TYR A 23 7.18 6.64 -10.28
C TYR A 23 6.30 7.89 -10.25
N GLY A 24 6.88 9.06 -10.53
CA GLY A 24 6.10 10.29 -10.72
C GLY A 24 5.09 10.19 -11.86
N GLY A 25 5.46 9.55 -12.96
CA GLY A 25 4.56 9.26 -14.07
C GLY A 25 3.41 8.33 -13.69
N ILE A 26 3.67 7.26 -12.93
CA ILE A 26 2.63 6.34 -12.44
C ILE A 26 1.67 7.08 -11.52
N ILE A 27 2.17 7.85 -10.56
CA ILE A 27 1.33 8.65 -9.63
C ILE A 27 0.48 9.66 -10.40
N LEU A 28 1.05 10.31 -11.42
CA LEU A 28 0.30 11.23 -12.27
C LEU A 28 -0.80 10.50 -13.03
N LEU A 29 -0.52 9.35 -13.62
CA LEU A 29 -1.52 8.52 -14.30
C LEU A 29 -2.59 8.03 -13.34
N ASP A 30 -2.22 7.53 -12.15
CA ASP A 30 -3.17 7.17 -11.11
C ASP A 30 -4.10 8.33 -10.77
N HIS A 31 -3.55 9.54 -10.59
CA HIS A 31 -4.34 10.73 -10.30
C HIS A 31 -5.28 11.13 -11.44
N VAL A 32 -4.79 11.13 -12.70
CA VAL A 32 -5.59 11.44 -13.89
C VAL A 32 -6.73 10.44 -14.10
N PHE A 33 -6.44 9.14 -13.89
CA PHE A 33 -7.42 8.07 -14.07
C PHE A 33 -8.15 7.68 -12.80
N TRP A 34 -8.00 8.45 -11.71
CA TRP A 34 -8.50 8.11 -10.37
C TRP A 34 -9.99 7.74 -10.33
N ASN A 35 -10.80 8.46 -11.10
CA ASN A 35 -12.26 8.26 -11.16
C ASN A 35 -12.70 7.40 -12.34
N THR A 36 -11.80 6.56 -12.88
CA THR A 36 -12.10 5.66 -14.00
C THR A 36 -12.13 4.20 -13.57
N ILE A 37 -12.75 3.37 -14.41
CA ILE A 37 -12.78 1.90 -14.22
C ILE A 37 -11.37 1.27 -14.26
N ILE A 38 -10.38 1.95 -14.83
CA ILE A 38 -9.01 1.45 -14.97
C ILE A 38 -8.35 1.31 -13.59
N ILE A 39 -8.47 2.32 -12.73
CA ILE A 39 -7.88 2.34 -11.39
C ILE A 39 -8.79 1.64 -10.36
N TYR A 40 -10.07 1.45 -10.69
CA TYR A 40 -11.05 0.86 -9.78
C TYR A 40 -10.59 -0.43 -9.08
N PRO A 41 -10.03 -1.47 -9.77
CA PRO A 41 -9.58 -2.67 -9.09
C PRO A 41 -8.43 -2.43 -8.09
N LEU A 42 -7.56 -1.45 -8.38
CA LEU A 42 -6.47 -1.08 -7.48
C LEU A 42 -7.02 -0.37 -6.22
N LYS A 43 -8.04 0.47 -6.38
CA LYS A 43 -8.71 1.13 -5.24
C LYS A 43 -9.37 0.11 -4.31
N ILE A 44 -10.13 -0.84 -4.85
CA ILE A 44 -10.76 -1.90 -4.03
C ILE A 44 -9.69 -2.78 -3.34
N LEU A 45 -8.58 -3.08 -4.03
CA LEU A 45 -7.45 -3.78 -3.41
C LEU A 45 -6.86 -2.95 -2.24
N THR A 46 -6.80 -1.63 -2.36
CA THR A 46 -6.29 -0.78 -1.28
C THR A 46 -7.28 -0.68 -0.13
N VAL A 47 -8.59 -0.62 -0.41
CA VAL A 47 -9.62 -0.76 0.64
C VAL A 47 -9.48 -2.10 1.37
N PHE A 48 -9.22 -3.19 0.64
CA PHE A 48 -8.92 -4.48 1.29
C PHE A 48 -7.72 -4.39 2.24
N PHE A 49 -6.63 -3.73 1.85
CA PHE A 49 -5.47 -3.54 2.74
C PHE A 49 -5.81 -2.68 3.96
N HIS A 50 -6.66 -1.68 3.79
CA HIS A 50 -7.17 -0.83 4.86
C HIS A 50 -7.93 -1.67 5.90
N GLU A 51 -8.95 -2.40 5.47
CA GLU A 51 -9.76 -3.24 6.36
C GLU A 51 -8.96 -4.40 6.99
N LEU A 52 -8.07 -5.01 6.22
CA LEU A 52 -7.17 -6.03 6.75
C LEU A 52 -6.27 -5.46 7.86
N SER A 53 -5.87 -4.22 7.75
CA SER A 53 -5.01 -3.58 8.77
C SER A 53 -5.75 -3.33 10.08
N HIS A 54 -7.03 -2.94 10.02
CA HIS A 54 -7.90 -2.92 11.20
C HIS A 54 -8.01 -4.30 11.85
N ALA A 55 -8.24 -5.33 11.03
CA ALA A 55 -8.32 -6.70 11.49
C ALA A 55 -7.04 -7.15 12.21
N LEU A 56 -5.88 -6.90 11.61
CA LEU A 56 -4.57 -7.23 12.19
C LEU A 56 -4.32 -6.46 13.49
N ALA A 57 -4.61 -5.16 13.54
CA ALA A 57 -4.45 -4.34 14.74
C ALA A 57 -5.37 -4.84 15.88
N ALA A 58 -6.61 -5.23 15.56
CA ALA A 58 -7.51 -5.81 16.54
C ALA A 58 -6.96 -7.10 17.15
N ILE A 59 -6.51 -8.04 16.30
CA ILE A 59 -5.96 -9.34 16.76
C ILE A 59 -4.73 -9.11 17.64
N VAL A 60 -3.78 -8.27 17.21
CA VAL A 60 -2.54 -8.00 17.95
C VAL A 60 -2.82 -7.36 19.31
N THR A 61 -3.93 -6.62 19.43
CA THR A 61 -4.34 -5.94 20.68
C THR A 61 -5.38 -6.73 21.50
N GLY A 62 -5.58 -8.03 21.18
CA GLY A 62 -6.45 -8.92 21.95
C GLY A 62 -7.92 -8.87 21.58
N GLY A 63 -8.27 -8.23 20.47
CA GLY A 63 -9.62 -8.21 19.91
C GLY A 63 -9.91 -9.41 19.01
N LYS A 64 -11.13 -9.46 18.49
CA LYS A 64 -11.60 -10.48 17.55
C LYS A 64 -12.20 -9.79 16.32
N VAL A 65 -11.85 -10.29 15.14
CA VAL A 65 -12.47 -9.89 13.87
C VAL A 65 -13.73 -10.73 13.69
N LEU A 66 -14.87 -10.07 13.49
CA LEU A 66 -16.15 -10.71 13.22
C LEU A 66 -16.37 -10.87 11.73
N GLU A 67 -16.21 -9.78 10.99
CA GLU A 67 -16.27 -9.80 9.53
C GLU A 67 -15.54 -8.60 8.91
N ILE A 68 -15.22 -8.74 7.63
CA ILE A 68 -14.77 -7.67 6.74
C ILE A 68 -15.80 -7.57 5.61
N VAL A 69 -16.23 -6.36 5.30
CA VAL A 69 -17.12 -6.08 4.16
C VAL A 69 -16.43 -5.10 3.23
N LEU A 70 -16.45 -5.39 1.93
CA LEU A 70 -16.03 -4.47 0.87
C LEU A 70 -17.24 -4.21 -0.03
N VAL A 71 -17.45 -2.94 -0.40
CA VAL A 71 -18.57 -2.52 -1.24
C VAL A 71 -18.11 -1.94 -2.57
N PRO A 72 -18.97 -2.00 -3.63
CA PRO A 72 -18.60 -1.48 -4.95
C PRO A 72 -18.28 0.01 -4.98
N GLU A 73 -18.81 0.78 -4.04
CA GLU A 73 -18.64 2.22 -3.91
C GLU A 73 -17.26 2.63 -3.38
N GLN A 74 -16.28 1.69 -3.41
CA GLN A 74 -14.89 1.89 -2.99
C GLN A 74 -14.76 2.17 -1.48
N GLY A 75 -15.65 1.58 -0.69
CA GLY A 75 -15.63 1.59 0.77
C GLY A 75 -15.58 0.18 1.35
N GLY A 76 -15.46 0.12 2.66
CA GLY A 76 -15.50 -1.13 3.43
C GLY A 76 -15.71 -0.85 4.89
N HIS A 77 -15.80 -1.91 5.66
CA HIS A 77 -15.67 -1.85 7.12
C HIS A 77 -15.20 -3.19 7.68
N CYS A 78 -14.49 -3.11 8.79
CA CYS A 78 -14.08 -4.26 9.58
C CYS A 78 -14.85 -4.25 10.91
N LEU A 79 -15.76 -5.21 11.11
CA LEU A 79 -16.48 -5.36 12.36
C LEU A 79 -15.60 -6.12 13.36
N ILE A 80 -15.35 -5.48 14.50
CA ILE A 80 -14.38 -5.93 15.50
C ILE A 80 -15.04 -5.92 16.88
N ALA A 81 -14.74 -6.92 17.68
CA ALA A 81 -15.09 -6.99 19.10
C ALA A 81 -13.83 -6.90 19.96
N GLY A 82 -13.72 -5.86 20.79
CA GLY A 82 -12.55 -5.63 21.66
C GLY A 82 -11.32 -5.10 20.91
N GLY A 83 -10.16 -5.24 21.53
CA GLY A 83 -8.91 -4.64 21.03
C GLY A 83 -8.71 -3.19 21.49
N ASN A 84 -7.56 -2.60 21.11
CA ASN A 84 -7.24 -1.22 21.43
C ASN A 84 -7.82 -0.27 20.36
N GLY A 85 -8.86 0.46 20.68
CA GLY A 85 -9.58 1.32 19.72
C GLY A 85 -8.67 2.35 19.03
N PHE A 86 -7.70 2.95 19.75
CA PHE A 86 -6.75 3.90 19.17
C PHE A 86 -5.87 3.25 18.10
N LEU A 87 -5.29 2.07 18.39
CA LEU A 87 -4.44 1.36 17.43
C LEU A 87 -5.24 0.82 16.26
N VAL A 88 -6.46 0.34 16.51
CA VAL A 88 -7.36 -0.16 15.46
C VAL A 88 -7.73 0.97 14.50
N SER A 89 -8.24 2.11 15.00
CA SER A 89 -8.62 3.24 14.13
C SER A 89 -7.43 3.92 13.44
N SER A 90 -6.22 3.81 14.00
CA SER A 90 -5.02 4.31 13.33
C SER A 90 -4.54 3.37 12.22
N ALA A 91 -4.91 2.09 12.28
CA ALA A 91 -4.34 1.05 11.43
C ALA A 91 -4.83 1.11 9.98
N GLY A 92 -6.01 1.61 9.69
CA GLY A 92 -6.56 1.67 8.33
C GLY A 92 -5.68 2.51 7.41
N TYR A 93 -5.57 3.80 7.69
CA TYR A 93 -4.77 4.74 6.89
C TYR A 93 -3.28 4.37 6.85
N LEU A 94 -2.70 4.09 8.03
CA LEU A 94 -1.29 3.68 8.10
C LEU A 94 -1.05 2.33 7.44
N GLY A 95 -2.00 1.41 7.54
CA GLY A 95 -1.89 0.09 6.95
C GLY A 95 -1.85 0.13 5.43
N SER A 96 -2.72 0.89 4.80
CA SER A 96 -2.69 1.09 3.35
C SER A 96 -1.33 1.63 2.89
N LEU A 97 -0.77 2.62 3.60
CA LEU A 97 0.56 3.15 3.36
C LEU A 97 1.66 2.09 3.53
N ILE A 98 1.62 1.32 4.62
CA ILE A 98 2.63 0.31 4.94
C ILE A 98 2.58 -0.84 3.93
N TRP A 99 1.40 -1.35 3.59
CA TRP A 99 1.25 -2.38 2.54
C TRP A 99 1.80 -1.89 1.21
N GLY A 100 1.41 -0.67 0.79
CA GLY A 100 1.92 -0.05 -0.42
C GLY A 100 3.44 0.08 -0.43
N GLY A 101 4.01 0.59 0.66
CA GLY A 101 5.45 0.76 0.82
C GLY A 101 6.22 -0.56 0.81
N ILE A 102 5.73 -1.58 1.54
CA ILE A 102 6.35 -2.92 1.56
C ILE A 102 6.33 -3.54 0.16
N ILE A 103 5.20 -3.48 -0.54
CA ILE A 103 5.07 -4.03 -1.90
C ILE A 103 6.03 -3.30 -2.85
N LEU A 104 6.03 -1.96 -2.85
CA LEU A 104 6.89 -1.14 -3.71
C LEU A 104 8.38 -1.40 -3.49
N VAL A 105 8.82 -1.40 -2.23
CA VAL A 105 10.23 -1.60 -1.87
C VAL A 105 10.64 -3.05 -2.12
N SER A 106 9.76 -4.02 -1.89
CA SER A 106 10.04 -5.43 -2.18
C SER A 106 10.21 -5.67 -3.68
N ALA A 107 9.34 -5.12 -4.53
CA ALA A 107 9.47 -5.18 -5.98
C ALA A 107 10.78 -4.51 -6.47
N ALA A 108 11.16 -3.37 -5.85
CA ALA A 108 12.38 -2.68 -6.22
C ALA A 108 13.67 -3.39 -5.79
N ASN A 109 13.64 -4.18 -4.72
CA ASN A 109 14.82 -4.80 -4.09
C ASN A 109 15.03 -6.26 -4.44
N SER A 110 14.00 -6.97 -4.86
CA SER A 110 14.06 -8.42 -5.00
C SER A 110 13.86 -8.84 -6.46
N LYS A 111 14.29 -10.06 -6.77
CA LYS A 111 13.98 -10.74 -8.04
C LYS A 111 12.83 -11.75 -7.85
N ARG A 112 12.09 -11.63 -6.74
CA ARG A 112 11.04 -12.59 -6.33
C ARG A 112 9.64 -12.06 -6.61
N ASP A 113 9.49 -11.21 -7.65
CA ASP A 113 8.20 -10.56 -7.97
C ASP A 113 7.08 -11.58 -8.21
N LYS A 114 7.40 -12.70 -8.84
CA LYS A 114 6.46 -13.81 -9.03
C LYS A 114 5.95 -14.38 -7.71
N GLN A 115 6.86 -14.64 -6.76
CA GLN A 115 6.50 -15.18 -5.45
C GLN A 115 5.72 -14.17 -4.62
N ILE A 116 6.06 -12.88 -4.70
CA ILE A 116 5.32 -11.81 -4.01
C ILE A 116 3.90 -11.73 -4.58
N MET A 117 3.75 -11.78 -5.90
CA MET A 117 2.44 -11.77 -6.57
C MET A 117 1.57 -12.96 -6.14
N ILE A 118 2.14 -14.17 -6.10
CA ILE A 118 1.46 -15.37 -5.63
C ILE A 118 1.06 -15.24 -4.16
N ALA A 119 1.96 -14.74 -3.31
CA ALA A 119 1.70 -14.58 -1.88
C ALA A 119 0.56 -13.58 -1.62
N LEU A 120 0.56 -12.43 -2.31
CA LEU A 120 -0.52 -11.46 -2.20
C LEU A 120 -1.87 -12.02 -2.67
N GLY A 121 -1.88 -12.76 -3.78
CA GLY A 121 -3.08 -13.43 -4.25
C GLY A 121 -3.59 -14.49 -3.26
N ALA A 122 -2.68 -15.25 -2.67
CA ALA A 122 -3.03 -16.24 -1.64
C ALA A 122 -3.58 -15.59 -0.36
N ILE A 123 -3.01 -14.44 0.07
CA ILE A 123 -3.53 -13.66 1.21
C ILE A 123 -4.95 -13.18 0.92
N LEU A 124 -5.21 -12.60 -0.26
CA LEU A 124 -6.55 -12.17 -0.67
C LEU A 124 -7.57 -13.31 -0.56
N ILE A 125 -7.26 -14.47 -1.11
CA ILE A 125 -8.13 -15.65 -1.07
C ILE A 125 -8.32 -16.14 0.36
N ALA A 126 -7.25 -16.31 1.12
CA ALA A 126 -7.32 -16.80 2.50
C ALA A 126 -8.16 -15.88 3.40
N VAL A 127 -7.91 -14.57 3.36
CA VAL A 127 -8.66 -13.58 4.14
C VAL A 127 -10.13 -13.57 3.75
N SER A 128 -10.44 -13.77 2.45
CA SER A 128 -11.82 -13.85 1.98
C SER A 128 -12.59 -14.99 2.62
N PHE A 129 -12.00 -16.18 2.68
CA PHE A 129 -12.64 -17.32 3.33
C PHE A 129 -12.75 -17.16 4.85
N ILE A 130 -11.80 -16.49 5.48
CA ILE A 130 -11.77 -16.34 6.94
C ILE A 130 -12.75 -15.26 7.39
N TRP A 131 -12.73 -14.06 6.78
CA TRP A 131 -13.41 -12.89 7.33
C TRP A 131 -14.38 -12.18 6.40
N ILE A 132 -14.27 -12.29 5.04
CA ILE A 132 -15.19 -11.54 4.19
C ILE A 132 -16.58 -12.18 4.18
N ARG A 133 -17.58 -11.37 4.51
CA ARG A 133 -18.99 -11.80 4.60
C ARG A 133 -19.91 -10.80 3.88
N PRO A 134 -21.09 -11.28 3.39
CA PRO A 134 -21.42 -12.69 3.17
C PRO A 134 -20.58 -13.32 2.04
N PHE A 135 -20.55 -14.66 1.94
CA PHE A 135 -19.73 -15.38 0.95
C PHE A 135 -20.06 -15.08 -0.53
N ILE A 136 -21.24 -14.57 -0.86
CA ILE A 136 -21.61 -14.19 -2.22
C ILE A 136 -21.73 -12.67 -2.30
N SER A 137 -20.87 -11.92 -1.57
CA SER A 137 -20.79 -10.47 -1.66
C SER A 137 -19.88 -10.03 -2.79
N PHE A 138 -20.02 -8.76 -3.18
CA PHE A 138 -19.06 -8.11 -4.09
C PHE A 138 -17.62 -8.30 -3.62
N GLY A 139 -17.33 -8.01 -2.35
CA GLY A 139 -15.98 -8.10 -1.78
C GLY A 139 -15.41 -9.51 -1.85
N PHE A 140 -16.21 -10.53 -1.53
CA PHE A 140 -15.77 -11.92 -1.61
C PHE A 140 -15.42 -12.32 -3.06
N ILE A 141 -16.33 -12.08 -4.00
CA ILE A 141 -16.14 -12.42 -5.42
C ILE A 141 -14.94 -11.65 -5.98
N PHE A 142 -14.83 -10.36 -5.70
CA PHE A 142 -13.72 -9.53 -6.13
C PHE A 142 -12.38 -10.09 -5.65
N CYS A 143 -12.24 -10.39 -4.36
CA CYS A 143 -10.99 -10.88 -3.78
C CYS A 143 -10.61 -12.28 -4.31
N ILE A 144 -11.58 -13.16 -4.56
CA ILE A 144 -11.34 -14.47 -5.18
C ILE A 144 -10.83 -14.32 -6.62
N ILE A 145 -11.50 -13.48 -7.41
CA ILE A 145 -11.12 -13.26 -8.82
C ILE A 145 -9.75 -12.57 -8.89
N LEU A 146 -9.56 -11.49 -8.15
CA LEU A 146 -8.28 -10.74 -8.15
C LEU A 146 -7.15 -11.60 -7.59
N GLY A 147 -7.38 -12.30 -6.48
CA GLY A 147 -6.38 -13.20 -5.88
C GLY A 147 -5.97 -14.31 -6.83
N GLY A 148 -6.94 -14.95 -7.51
CA GLY A 148 -6.70 -15.93 -8.54
C GLY A 148 -5.91 -15.36 -9.73
N ALA A 149 -6.26 -14.17 -10.20
CA ALA A 149 -5.55 -13.48 -11.27
C ALA A 149 -4.10 -13.13 -10.87
N MET A 150 -3.86 -12.68 -9.64
CA MET A 150 -2.52 -12.41 -9.12
C MET A 150 -1.69 -13.70 -9.04
N MET A 151 -2.25 -14.79 -8.54
CA MET A 151 -1.56 -16.09 -8.50
C MET A 151 -1.25 -16.59 -9.92
N ALA A 152 -2.18 -16.46 -10.86
CA ALA A 152 -1.97 -16.80 -12.25
C ALA A 152 -0.87 -15.92 -12.89
N SER A 153 -0.88 -14.61 -12.65
CA SER A 153 0.17 -13.70 -13.09
C SER A 153 1.55 -14.12 -12.59
N GLY A 154 1.66 -14.44 -11.30
CA GLY A 154 2.91 -14.94 -10.71
C GLY A 154 3.41 -16.25 -11.34
N ASN A 155 2.52 -17.15 -11.70
CA ASN A 155 2.89 -18.43 -12.30
C ASN A 155 3.23 -18.32 -13.80
N TYR A 156 2.43 -17.59 -14.56
CA TYR A 156 2.45 -17.67 -16.03
C TYR A 156 3.09 -16.45 -16.70
N LEU A 157 3.06 -15.25 -16.07
CA LEU A 157 3.60 -14.05 -16.70
C LEU A 157 5.09 -13.86 -16.39
N PRO A 158 5.82 -13.12 -17.27
CA PRO A 158 7.23 -12.79 -17.03
C PRO A 158 7.44 -11.98 -15.74
N THR A 159 8.60 -12.17 -15.08
CA THR A 159 8.96 -11.46 -13.86
C THR A 159 8.85 -9.93 -14.02
N LYS A 160 9.24 -9.41 -15.20
CA LYS A 160 9.14 -7.97 -15.50
C LYS A 160 7.71 -7.42 -15.45
N VAL A 161 6.73 -8.21 -15.88
CA VAL A 161 5.31 -7.83 -15.80
C VAL A 161 4.87 -7.77 -14.34
N ASN A 162 5.19 -8.82 -13.56
CA ASN A 162 4.89 -8.86 -12.14
C ASN A 162 5.56 -7.70 -11.36
N ASP A 163 6.81 -7.36 -11.69
CA ASP A 163 7.53 -6.22 -11.11
C ASP A 163 6.76 -4.90 -11.32
N TRP A 164 6.34 -4.61 -12.55
CA TRP A 164 5.60 -3.38 -12.83
C TRP A 164 4.22 -3.35 -12.19
N VAL A 165 3.49 -4.46 -12.20
CA VAL A 165 2.18 -4.56 -11.52
C VAL A 165 2.35 -4.30 -10.02
N LEU A 166 3.32 -4.93 -9.36
CA LEU A 166 3.59 -4.73 -7.93
C LEU A 166 3.96 -3.27 -7.62
N ARG A 167 4.77 -2.63 -8.46
CA ARG A 167 5.11 -1.21 -8.27
C ARG A 167 3.89 -0.31 -8.40
N THR A 168 3.04 -0.56 -9.38
CA THR A 168 1.79 0.18 -9.55
C THR A 168 0.88 -0.04 -8.33
N VAL A 169 0.65 -1.28 -7.91
CA VAL A 169 -0.13 -1.59 -6.70
C VAL A 169 0.44 -0.86 -5.48
N GLY A 170 1.77 -0.91 -5.28
CA GLY A 170 2.42 -0.25 -4.15
C GLY A 170 2.27 1.27 -4.16
N LEU A 171 2.46 1.91 -5.33
CA LEU A 171 2.32 3.37 -5.48
C LEU A 171 0.86 3.80 -5.32
N THR A 172 -0.09 3.08 -5.95
CA THR A 172 -1.52 3.37 -5.81
C THR A 172 -1.97 3.24 -4.36
N SER A 173 -1.49 2.23 -3.62
CA SER A 173 -1.83 2.06 -2.20
C SER A 173 -1.27 3.20 -1.33
N CYS A 174 -0.04 3.65 -1.59
CA CYS A 174 0.53 4.81 -0.91
C CYS A 174 -0.25 6.11 -1.23
N LEU A 175 -0.64 6.31 -2.48
CA LEU A 175 -1.44 7.46 -2.90
C LEU A 175 -2.83 7.44 -2.28
N TYR A 176 -3.47 6.25 -2.29
CA TYR A 176 -4.79 6.05 -1.70
C TYR A 176 -4.81 6.47 -0.23
N ALA A 177 -3.83 6.07 0.57
CA ALA A 177 -3.75 6.42 1.97
C ALA A 177 -3.85 7.94 2.21
N THR A 178 -3.28 8.76 1.31
CA THR A 178 -3.37 10.22 1.39
C THR A 178 -4.74 10.73 0.96
N LEU A 179 -5.31 10.18 -0.12
CA LEU A 179 -6.58 10.64 -0.68
C LEU A 179 -7.76 10.20 0.19
N ASP A 180 -7.73 9.01 0.74
CA ASP A 180 -8.74 8.45 1.62
C ASP A 180 -8.89 9.28 2.91
N VAL A 181 -7.78 9.61 3.57
CA VAL A 181 -7.78 10.53 4.72
C VAL A 181 -8.39 11.87 4.35
N LYS A 182 -8.04 12.42 3.17
CA LYS A 182 -8.58 13.70 2.70
C LYS A 182 -10.08 13.62 2.50
N ASP A 183 -10.54 12.60 1.79
CA ASP A 183 -11.96 12.40 1.48
C ASP A 183 -12.78 12.22 2.75
N ASP A 184 -12.35 11.40 3.68
CA ASP A 184 -13.07 11.07 4.90
C ASP A 184 -13.14 12.22 5.91
N THR A 185 -12.06 13.00 6.01
CA THR A 185 -11.91 13.96 7.10
C THR A 185 -12.13 15.39 6.66
N ILE A 186 -11.65 15.77 5.46
CA ILE A 186 -11.66 17.15 4.99
C ILE A 186 -12.87 17.40 4.08
N ASP A 187 -13.08 16.53 3.09
CA ASP A 187 -14.11 16.76 2.07
C ASP A 187 -15.51 16.36 2.59
N ARG A 188 -15.64 15.23 3.27
CA ARG A 188 -16.93 14.69 3.75
C ARG A 188 -17.16 14.87 5.25
N ASN A 189 -16.10 15.09 6.04
CA ASN A 189 -16.15 15.22 7.50
C ASN A 189 -16.99 14.12 8.17
N LEU A 190 -16.73 12.87 7.80
CA LEU A 190 -17.50 11.72 8.28
C LEU A 190 -17.20 11.43 9.75
N GLN A 191 -18.21 11.48 10.62
CA GLN A 191 -18.07 11.10 12.03
C GLN A 191 -17.75 9.61 12.20
N GLU A 192 -18.21 8.76 11.28
CA GLU A 192 -17.98 7.32 11.27
C GLU A 192 -16.60 6.94 10.67
N SER A 193 -15.80 7.90 10.23
CA SER A 193 -14.43 7.66 9.73
C SER A 193 -13.48 7.27 10.86
N ASP A 194 -12.34 6.71 10.51
CA ASP A 194 -11.27 6.39 11.46
C ASP A 194 -10.81 7.63 12.25
N ALA A 195 -10.73 8.78 11.59
CA ALA A 195 -10.39 10.05 12.25
C ALA A 195 -11.51 10.51 13.20
N GLY A 196 -12.78 10.26 12.87
CA GLY A 196 -13.92 10.50 13.76
C GLY A 196 -13.85 9.62 15.00
N ARG A 197 -13.58 8.34 14.85
CA ARG A 197 -13.40 7.41 15.97
C ARG A 197 -12.20 7.79 16.87
N LEU A 198 -11.10 8.25 16.26
CA LEU A 198 -9.96 8.78 17.02
C LEU A 198 -10.33 10.05 17.80
N ALA A 199 -11.16 10.91 17.23
CA ALA A 199 -11.67 12.10 17.93
C ALA A 199 -12.48 11.72 19.17
N GLU A 200 -13.38 10.73 19.07
CA GLU A 200 -14.15 10.22 20.21
C GLU A 200 -13.27 9.63 21.31
N ILE A 201 -12.23 8.86 20.93
CA ILE A 201 -11.33 8.20 21.89
C ILE A 201 -10.41 9.19 22.58
N THR A 202 -9.94 10.22 21.88
CA THR A 202 -8.86 11.10 22.35
C THR A 202 -9.34 12.48 22.82
N GLY A 203 -10.56 12.87 22.43
CA GLY A 203 -11.08 14.23 22.66
C GLY A 203 -10.47 15.29 21.71
N MET A 204 -9.57 14.90 20.80
CA MET A 204 -9.01 15.80 19.79
C MET A 204 -9.95 15.87 18.56
N PRO A 205 -10.08 17.02 17.88
CA PRO A 205 -10.91 17.13 16.69
C PRO A 205 -10.54 16.13 15.60
N SER A 206 -11.51 15.59 14.85
CA SER A 206 -11.27 14.69 13.72
C SER A 206 -10.36 15.31 12.65
N LEU A 207 -10.48 16.60 12.39
CA LEU A 207 -9.59 17.35 11.49
C LEU A 207 -8.12 17.32 11.94
N PHE A 208 -7.85 17.32 13.24
CA PHE A 208 -6.48 17.16 13.75
C PHE A 208 -5.91 15.81 13.32
N TRP A 209 -6.65 14.73 13.51
CA TRP A 209 -6.23 13.38 13.11
C TRP A 209 -6.11 13.26 11.60
N GLY A 210 -7.04 13.84 10.85
CA GLY A 210 -6.97 13.88 9.39
C GLY A 210 -5.68 14.53 8.87
N TYR A 211 -5.37 15.74 9.32
CA TYR A 211 -4.12 16.41 8.93
C TYR A 211 -2.87 15.67 9.40
N PHE A 212 -2.91 15.11 10.60
CA PHE A 212 -1.80 14.33 11.15
C PHE A 212 -1.51 13.08 10.32
N TRP A 213 -2.53 12.27 10.02
CA TRP A 213 -2.39 11.07 9.20
C TRP A 213 -2.05 11.39 7.74
N MET A 214 -2.59 12.44 7.19
CA MET A 214 -2.25 12.91 5.84
C MET A 214 -0.78 13.32 5.74
N ALA A 215 -0.26 14.04 6.72
CA ALA A 215 1.16 14.40 6.76
C ALA A 215 2.06 13.15 6.84
N LEU A 216 1.70 12.18 7.68
CA LEU A 216 2.41 10.90 7.78
C LEU A 216 2.32 10.09 6.48
N ALA A 217 1.16 10.06 5.81
CA ALA A 217 0.98 9.37 4.54
C ALA A 217 1.84 9.98 3.43
N ILE A 218 1.90 11.31 3.33
CA ILE A 218 2.77 12.01 2.38
C ILE A 218 4.25 11.73 2.67
N MET A 219 4.68 11.89 3.92
CA MET A 219 6.07 11.63 4.31
C MET A 219 6.48 10.18 4.08
N GLY A 220 5.61 9.23 4.44
CA GLY A 220 5.84 7.80 4.24
C GLY A 220 5.91 7.44 2.76
N THR A 221 5.00 7.98 1.93
CA THR A 221 5.02 7.78 0.47
C THR A 221 6.35 8.26 -0.14
N VAL A 222 6.78 9.47 0.21
CA VAL A 222 8.07 10.01 -0.25
C VAL A 222 9.23 9.10 0.21
N CYS A 223 9.22 8.68 1.47
CA CYS A 223 10.23 7.78 2.03
C CYS A 223 10.30 6.45 1.26
N PHE A 224 9.17 5.79 1.01
CA PHE A 224 9.11 4.53 0.29
C PHE A 224 9.55 4.68 -1.18
N ILE A 225 9.18 5.77 -1.84
CA ILE A 225 9.64 6.09 -3.21
C ILE A 225 11.16 6.24 -3.25
N LEU A 226 11.74 6.98 -2.31
CA LEU A 226 13.19 7.17 -2.22
C LEU A 226 13.90 5.83 -1.95
N LEU A 227 13.41 5.03 -1.01
CA LEU A 227 13.94 3.71 -0.69
C LEU A 227 13.90 2.77 -1.92
N ALA A 228 12.78 2.72 -2.62
CA ALA A 228 12.63 1.90 -3.82
C ALA A 228 13.56 2.37 -4.96
N SER A 229 13.72 3.69 -5.13
CA SER A 229 14.63 4.25 -6.12
C SER A 229 16.10 3.91 -5.83
N MET A 230 16.52 4.00 -4.57
CA MET A 230 17.88 3.66 -4.14
C MET A 230 18.18 2.17 -4.29
N ALA A 231 17.23 1.31 -4.04
CA ALA A 231 17.35 -0.12 -4.21
C ALA A 231 17.68 -0.50 -5.66
N GLN A 232 16.96 0.07 -6.59
CA GLN A 232 17.19 -0.13 -8.03
C GLN A 232 18.54 0.44 -8.49
N GLY A 233 18.96 1.57 -7.96
CA GLY A 233 20.28 2.16 -8.26
C GLY A 233 21.42 1.20 -7.90
N LYS A 234 21.33 0.54 -6.74
CA LYS A 234 22.32 -0.46 -6.29
C LYS A 234 22.33 -1.71 -7.18
N LEU A 235 21.18 -2.21 -7.60
CA LEU A 235 21.10 -3.39 -8.48
C LEU A 235 21.71 -3.11 -9.86
N GLN A 236 21.41 -1.94 -10.45
CA GLN A 236 22.00 -1.55 -11.74
C GLN A 236 23.51 -1.33 -11.66
N GLY A 237 24.00 -0.74 -10.56
CA GLY A 237 25.44 -0.55 -10.32
C GLY A 237 26.19 -1.89 -10.26
N LYS A 238 25.65 -2.88 -9.56
CA LYS A 238 26.23 -4.24 -9.50
C LYS A 238 26.24 -4.94 -10.86
N THR A 239 25.20 -4.79 -11.66
CA THR A 239 25.13 -5.39 -13.00
C THR A 239 26.17 -4.79 -13.94
N ARG A 240 26.39 -3.47 -13.89
CA ARG A 240 27.44 -2.79 -14.68
C ARG A 240 28.86 -3.18 -14.27
N ALA A 241 29.10 -3.35 -12.97
CA ALA A 241 30.42 -3.74 -12.46
C ALA A 241 30.82 -5.18 -12.83
N ASN A 242 29.83 -6.03 -13.12
CA ASN A 242 30.04 -7.44 -13.49
C ASN A 242 30.05 -7.69 -15.01
N LEU A 243 29.94 -6.66 -15.85
CA LEU A 243 30.16 -6.79 -17.29
C LEU A 243 31.65 -6.87 -17.58
N PRO A 244 32.12 -7.84 -18.43
CA PRO A 244 33.50 -7.86 -18.86
C PRO A 244 33.83 -6.53 -19.51
N SER A 245 35.00 -5.96 -19.16
CA SER A 245 35.54 -4.80 -19.90
C SER A 245 35.72 -5.24 -21.35
N GLU A 246 34.91 -4.68 -22.25
CA GLU A 246 35.19 -4.83 -23.68
C GLU A 246 36.63 -4.32 -23.92
N SER A 247 37.56 -5.27 -24.11
CA SER A 247 38.91 -4.96 -24.52
C SER A 247 38.87 -4.30 -25.89
N LYS A 248 39.23 -3.04 -25.92
CA LYS A 248 39.55 -2.32 -27.17
C LYS A 248 40.75 -2.93 -27.86
#